data_4beca8c37377a4bcf525d4c258484e52
#
_entry.id   4beca8c37377a4bcf525d4c258484e52
#
_cell.length_a   1.000
_cell.length_b   1.000
_cell.length_c   1.000
_cell.angle_alpha   90.00
_cell.angle_beta   90.00
_cell.angle_gamma   90.00
#
_symmetry.space_group_name_H-M   'P 1'
#
loop_
_entity.id
_entity.type
_entity.pdbx_description
1 polymer ?
#
loop_
_entity_poly.entity_id
_entity_poly.type
_entity_poly.pdbx_seq_one_letter_code
_entity_poly.pdbx_strand_id
1 'polypeptide(L)'
;MPFMMNKIAQNGTDDNFYKKIDLLSKSKFGNDFSVIYYKYYADKLRRENVSAKDNLQKIGAVNKWQFCGVFENLNGSGLDIEYEPETYAKNDKKFNANSNGMVHWYNVKDEDEDIIHFYANENEYGEGIMYAQTFIESPDDRTVLLELGSSSEFKAFLNDVEIVRSSDEYINEIGNYLVKVKLSKGMNRLLLKSELNNSTAIFALFSDEKKNRFTDLKYYNTYQNYQPKTLQE
;
A
#
# COMPACT_ATOMS: atom_id res chain seq x y z
N MET A 1 3.00 -11.45 -10.86
CA MET A 1 1.55 -11.33 -11.06
C MET A 1 1.15 -10.19 -12.01
N PRO A 2 1.56 -8.93 -11.86
CA PRO A 2 1.19 -7.85 -12.80
C PRO A 2 1.54 -8.14 -14.25
N PHE A 3 2.65 -8.84 -14.51
CA PHE A 3 3.09 -9.21 -15.86
C PHE A 3 2.10 -10.14 -16.58
N MET A 4 1.50 -11.09 -15.87
CA MET A 4 0.45 -11.95 -16.45
C MET A 4 -0.84 -11.17 -16.72
N MET A 5 -1.20 -10.22 -15.84
CA MET A 5 -2.36 -9.37 -16.02
C MET A 5 -2.23 -8.43 -17.22
N ASN A 6 -1.04 -7.84 -17.43
CA ASN A 6 -0.76 -7.06 -18.64
C ASN A 6 -0.86 -7.90 -19.92
N LYS A 7 -0.39 -9.14 -19.93
CA LYS A 7 -0.59 -10.04 -21.08
C LYS A 7 -2.06 -10.37 -21.33
N ILE A 8 -2.84 -10.58 -20.28
CA ILE A 8 -4.29 -10.82 -20.38
C ILE A 8 -5.00 -9.57 -20.94
N ALA A 9 -4.64 -8.38 -20.44
CA ALA A 9 -5.21 -7.13 -20.93
C ALA A 9 -4.80 -6.82 -22.38
N GLN A 10 -3.58 -7.16 -22.81
CA GLN A 10 -3.07 -6.93 -24.17
C GLN A 10 -3.62 -7.91 -25.22
N ASN A 11 -3.90 -9.16 -24.82
CA ASN A 11 -4.35 -10.19 -25.76
C ASN A 11 -5.89 -10.30 -25.86
N GLY A 12 -6.63 -9.43 -25.18
CA GLY A 12 -8.07 -9.55 -25.06
C GLY A 12 -8.45 -10.73 -24.16
N THR A 13 -9.33 -10.49 -23.24
CA THR A 13 -9.90 -11.53 -22.38
C THR A 13 -10.90 -12.32 -23.22
N ASP A 14 -10.53 -13.52 -23.63
CA ASP A 14 -11.51 -14.40 -24.23
C ASP A 14 -12.52 -14.85 -23.13
N ASP A 15 -13.73 -15.21 -23.57
CA ASP A 15 -14.77 -15.74 -22.68
C ASP A 15 -14.29 -16.93 -21.83
N ASN A 16 -13.25 -17.64 -22.28
CA ASN A 16 -12.69 -18.79 -21.64
C ASN A 16 -11.91 -18.43 -20.36
N PHE A 17 -11.21 -17.29 -20.35
CA PHE A 17 -10.54 -16.78 -19.14
C PHE A 17 -11.56 -16.52 -18.04
N TYR A 18 -12.60 -15.76 -18.33
CA TYR A 18 -13.64 -15.44 -17.36
C TYR A 18 -14.37 -16.67 -16.84
N LYS A 19 -14.71 -17.61 -17.72
CA LYS A 19 -15.33 -18.90 -17.34
C LYS A 19 -14.46 -19.70 -16.38
N LYS A 20 -13.14 -19.74 -16.62
CA LYS A 20 -12.20 -20.45 -15.75
C LYS A 20 -12.11 -19.80 -14.38
N ILE A 21 -12.02 -18.45 -14.30
CA ILE A 21 -11.99 -17.73 -13.02
C ILE A 21 -13.30 -17.93 -12.26
N ASP A 22 -14.45 -17.85 -12.92
CA ASP A 22 -15.76 -18.08 -12.31
C ASP A 22 -15.91 -19.52 -11.80
N LEU A 23 -15.36 -20.52 -12.48
CA LEU A 23 -15.32 -21.89 -11.99
C LEU A 23 -14.41 -22.05 -10.77
N LEU A 24 -13.21 -21.46 -10.81
CA LEU A 24 -12.27 -21.50 -9.70
C LEU A 24 -12.84 -20.81 -8.46
N SER A 25 -13.51 -19.67 -8.62
CA SER A 25 -14.11 -18.93 -7.50
C SER A 25 -15.24 -19.70 -6.81
N LYS A 26 -15.90 -20.62 -7.51
CA LYS A 26 -16.96 -21.50 -6.97
C LYS A 26 -16.42 -22.85 -6.47
N SER A 27 -15.14 -23.13 -6.62
CA SER A 27 -14.49 -24.37 -6.20
C SER A 27 -14.04 -24.30 -4.75
N LYS A 28 -13.47 -25.41 -4.22
CA LYS A 28 -12.83 -25.42 -2.90
C LYS A 28 -11.66 -24.44 -2.76
N PHE A 29 -11.12 -23.94 -3.85
CA PHE A 29 -10.05 -22.93 -3.90
C PHE A 29 -10.57 -21.50 -3.98
N GLY A 30 -11.90 -21.27 -3.95
CA GLY A 30 -12.50 -19.95 -4.12
C GLY A 30 -12.08 -18.91 -3.08
N ASN A 31 -11.63 -19.36 -1.91
CA ASN A 31 -11.11 -18.49 -0.86
C ASN A 31 -9.57 -18.30 -0.90
N ASP A 32 -8.88 -18.94 -1.84
CA ASP A 32 -7.45 -18.72 -2.01
C ASP A 32 -7.20 -17.30 -2.51
N PHE A 33 -6.21 -16.62 -1.92
CA PHE A 33 -5.87 -15.24 -2.26
C PHE A 33 -5.73 -15.02 -3.78
N SER A 34 -5.00 -15.89 -4.46
CA SER A 34 -4.81 -15.77 -5.91
C SER A 34 -6.12 -15.85 -6.69
N VAL A 35 -7.06 -16.69 -6.26
CA VAL A 35 -8.37 -16.82 -6.92
C VAL A 35 -9.22 -15.58 -6.70
N ILE A 36 -9.28 -15.06 -5.47
CA ILE A 36 -9.99 -13.83 -5.14
C ILE A 36 -9.40 -12.65 -5.93
N TYR A 37 -8.06 -12.57 -6.00
CA TYR A 37 -7.34 -11.52 -6.70
C TYR A 37 -7.66 -11.54 -8.22
N TYR A 38 -7.57 -12.71 -8.86
CA TYR A 38 -7.95 -12.83 -10.28
C TYR A 38 -9.42 -12.55 -10.51
N LYS A 39 -10.30 -12.93 -9.59
CA LYS A 39 -11.72 -12.63 -9.68
C LYS A 39 -11.97 -11.13 -9.60
N TYR A 40 -11.33 -10.43 -8.66
CA TYR A 40 -11.38 -8.98 -8.55
C TYR A 40 -11.04 -8.28 -9.88
N TYR A 41 -9.90 -8.65 -10.49
CA TYR A 41 -9.51 -8.06 -11.77
C TYR A 41 -10.42 -8.45 -12.93
N ALA A 42 -10.89 -9.69 -12.98
CA ALA A 42 -11.87 -10.13 -13.97
C ALA A 42 -13.16 -9.29 -13.91
N ASP A 43 -13.65 -9.03 -12.68
CA ASP A 43 -14.83 -8.23 -12.44
C ASP A 43 -14.60 -6.74 -12.81
N LYS A 44 -13.44 -6.18 -12.50
CA LYS A 44 -13.06 -4.82 -12.96
C LYS A 44 -13.10 -4.72 -14.49
N LEU A 45 -12.49 -5.67 -15.20
CA LEU A 45 -12.46 -5.69 -16.65
C LEU A 45 -13.86 -5.83 -17.27
N ARG A 46 -14.75 -6.56 -16.62
CA ARG A 46 -16.16 -6.69 -17.01
C ARG A 46 -17.03 -5.50 -16.60
N ARG A 47 -16.49 -4.56 -15.80
CA ARG A 47 -17.22 -3.46 -15.17
C ARG A 47 -18.31 -3.93 -14.18
N GLU A 48 -18.11 -5.09 -13.59
CA GLU A 48 -18.95 -5.65 -12.53
C GLU A 48 -18.56 -5.04 -11.17
N ASN A 49 -18.77 -3.73 -11.02
CA ASN A 49 -18.22 -2.92 -9.92
C ASN A 49 -18.61 -3.43 -8.52
N VAL A 50 -19.83 -3.94 -8.34
CA VAL A 50 -20.29 -4.47 -7.03
C VAL A 50 -19.46 -5.71 -6.67
N SER A 51 -19.35 -6.68 -7.58
CA SER A 51 -18.57 -7.89 -7.36
C SER A 51 -17.07 -7.59 -7.19
N ALA A 52 -16.53 -6.65 -7.97
CA ALA A 52 -15.15 -6.18 -7.82
C ALA A 52 -14.91 -5.62 -6.41
N LYS A 53 -15.80 -4.76 -5.91
CA LYS A 53 -15.70 -4.18 -4.57
C LYS A 53 -15.79 -5.25 -3.46
N ASP A 54 -16.69 -6.22 -3.59
CA ASP A 54 -16.78 -7.34 -2.65
C ASP A 54 -15.49 -8.19 -2.62
N ASN A 55 -14.89 -8.42 -3.78
CA ASN A 55 -13.62 -9.16 -3.86
C ASN A 55 -12.44 -8.33 -3.36
N LEU A 56 -12.41 -7.01 -3.57
CA LEU A 56 -11.41 -6.11 -2.99
C LEU A 56 -11.44 -6.17 -1.45
N GLN A 57 -12.64 -6.16 -0.85
CA GLN A 57 -12.77 -6.31 0.60
C GLN A 57 -12.22 -7.65 1.10
N LYS A 58 -12.42 -8.75 0.33
CA LYS A 58 -11.86 -10.06 0.67
C LYS A 58 -10.33 -10.10 0.52
N ILE A 59 -9.76 -9.35 -0.40
CA ILE A 59 -8.32 -9.16 -0.52
C ILE A 59 -7.77 -8.57 0.78
N GLY A 60 -8.45 -7.55 1.33
CA GLY A 60 -8.10 -6.94 2.61
C GLY A 60 -6.83 -6.09 2.54
N ALA A 61 -6.46 -5.60 1.36
CA ALA A 61 -5.34 -4.66 1.22
C ALA A 61 -5.67 -3.34 1.92
N VAL A 62 -4.63 -2.68 2.43
CA VAL A 62 -4.75 -1.34 3.01
C VAL A 62 -5.08 -0.36 1.90
N ASN A 63 -6.26 0.25 1.97
CA ASN A 63 -6.78 1.17 0.94
C ASN A 63 -7.08 2.58 1.47
N LYS A 64 -6.73 2.88 2.72
CA LYS A 64 -6.91 4.19 3.33
C LYS A 64 -5.57 4.84 3.61
N TRP A 65 -5.19 5.78 2.77
CA TRP A 65 -3.89 6.41 2.81
C TRP A 65 -3.98 7.94 2.82
N GLN A 66 -3.01 8.57 3.46
CA GLN A 66 -2.63 9.96 3.23
C GLN A 66 -1.28 9.97 2.53
N PHE A 67 -1.13 10.88 1.58
CA PHE A 67 0.13 11.14 0.90
C PHE A 67 0.74 12.46 1.32
N CYS A 68 2.06 12.55 1.28
CA CYS A 68 2.81 13.78 1.48
C CYS A 68 4.06 13.79 0.58
N GLY A 69 4.23 14.81 -0.18
CA GLY A 69 5.37 15.01 -1.08
C GLY A 69 4.99 15.97 -2.21
N VAL A 70 5.87 16.18 -3.13
CA VAL A 70 7.14 15.49 -3.43
C VAL A 70 8.30 16.22 -2.74
N PHE A 71 9.17 15.51 -2.04
CA PHE A 71 10.42 16.04 -1.49
C PHE A 71 11.57 15.86 -2.47
N GLU A 72 12.62 16.64 -2.31
CA GLU A 72 13.82 16.51 -3.15
C GLU A 72 14.44 15.11 -3.07
N ASN A 73 14.99 14.65 -4.20
CA ASN A 73 15.77 13.41 -4.31
C ASN A 73 17.07 13.70 -5.09
N LEU A 74 17.91 14.60 -4.60
CA LEU A 74 19.14 14.99 -5.26
C LEU A 74 20.11 13.80 -5.31
N ASN A 75 20.49 13.41 -6.53
CA ASN A 75 21.40 12.30 -6.79
C ASN A 75 20.95 10.96 -6.13
N GLY A 76 19.66 10.72 -5.97
CA GLY A 76 19.14 9.49 -5.37
C GLY A 76 19.31 9.40 -3.85
N SER A 77 19.70 10.49 -3.16
CA SER A 77 19.96 10.46 -1.71
C SER A 77 18.71 10.62 -0.85
N GLY A 78 17.56 10.93 -1.43
CA GLY A 78 16.36 11.32 -0.70
C GLY A 78 15.82 10.24 0.23
N LEU A 79 16.02 8.96 -0.09
CA LEU A 79 15.64 7.87 0.82
C LEU A 79 16.43 7.90 2.14
N ASP A 80 17.67 8.40 2.13
CA ASP A 80 18.53 8.44 3.30
C ASP A 80 18.43 9.75 4.10
N ILE A 81 17.80 10.77 3.52
CA ILE A 81 17.52 12.03 4.20
C ILE A 81 16.25 11.87 5.02
N GLU A 82 16.33 12.11 6.33
CA GLU A 82 15.15 12.18 7.19
C GLU A 82 14.41 13.49 6.94
N TYR A 83 13.18 13.38 6.38
CA TYR A 83 12.27 14.51 6.23
C TYR A 83 11.25 14.52 7.35
N GLU A 84 10.70 15.70 7.67
CA GLU A 84 9.76 15.89 8.78
C GLU A 84 8.57 14.89 8.82
N PRO A 85 7.97 14.40 7.70
CA PRO A 85 6.90 13.40 7.76
C PRO A 85 7.27 12.10 8.46
N GLU A 86 8.55 11.76 8.62
CA GLU A 86 8.97 10.55 9.33
C GLU A 86 8.64 10.63 10.82
N THR A 87 8.79 11.82 11.41
CA THR A 87 8.58 12.06 12.84
C THR A 87 7.34 12.88 13.14
N TYR A 88 6.68 13.45 12.12
CA TYR A 88 5.50 14.28 12.28
C TYR A 88 4.32 13.80 11.44
N ALA A 89 3.40 13.10 12.08
CA ALA A 89 2.28 12.41 11.42
C ALA A 89 1.04 13.29 11.20
N LYS A 90 0.94 14.45 11.90
CA LYS A 90 -0.26 15.31 11.86
C LYS A 90 -0.33 16.10 10.56
N ASN A 91 -1.55 16.41 10.14
CA ASN A 91 -1.83 17.20 8.92
C ASN A 91 -2.18 18.67 9.21
N ASP A 92 -1.70 19.21 10.34
CA ASP A 92 -1.98 20.58 10.81
C ASP A 92 -0.92 21.61 10.40
N LYS A 93 0.11 21.19 9.65
CA LYS A 93 1.13 22.08 9.10
C LYS A 93 1.58 21.67 7.70
N LYS A 94 2.31 22.56 7.06
CA LYS A 94 3.05 22.28 5.82
C LYS A 94 4.52 22.01 6.14
N PHE A 95 5.13 21.17 5.32
CA PHE A 95 6.53 20.78 5.40
C PHE A 95 7.33 21.46 4.28
N ASN A 96 8.57 21.84 4.58
CA ASN A 96 9.48 22.36 3.56
C ASN A 96 10.07 21.18 2.74
N ALA A 97 9.76 21.16 1.45
CA ALA A 97 10.31 20.18 0.50
C ALA A 97 11.43 20.78 -0.37
N ASN A 98 12.12 21.79 0.15
CA ASN A 98 13.22 22.51 -0.51
C ASN A 98 12.80 23.11 -1.85
N SER A 99 13.47 22.76 -2.95
CA SER A 99 13.14 23.29 -4.29
C SER A 99 11.71 22.98 -4.74
N ASN A 100 11.08 21.96 -4.17
CA ASN A 100 9.69 21.58 -4.47
C ASN A 100 8.65 22.37 -3.65
N GLY A 101 9.10 23.32 -2.82
CA GLY A 101 8.24 24.24 -2.07
C GLY A 101 7.64 23.65 -0.80
N MET A 102 6.37 23.95 -0.52
CA MET A 102 5.69 23.49 0.69
C MET A 102 4.68 22.39 0.39
N VAL A 103 4.82 21.26 1.05
CA VAL A 103 3.94 20.09 0.92
C VAL A 103 3.18 19.82 2.22
N HIS A 104 2.16 19.00 2.18
CA HIS A 104 1.34 18.64 3.35
C HIS A 104 0.71 17.26 3.16
N TRP A 105 0.20 16.68 4.25
CA TRP A 105 -0.59 15.45 4.17
C TRP A 105 -1.95 15.71 3.51
N TYR A 106 -2.31 14.89 2.53
CA TYR A 106 -3.62 14.91 1.87
C TYR A 106 -4.17 13.49 1.69
N ASN A 107 -5.50 13.37 1.68
CA ASN A 107 -6.14 12.08 1.55
C ASN A 107 -6.12 11.59 0.10
N VAL A 108 -5.86 10.31 -0.08
CA VAL A 108 -5.97 9.64 -1.38
C VAL A 108 -7.45 9.40 -1.69
N LYS A 109 -7.85 9.61 -2.94
CA LYS A 109 -9.24 9.46 -3.39
C LYS A 109 -9.60 8.04 -3.83
N ASP A 110 -8.59 7.22 -4.16
CA ASP A 110 -8.79 5.90 -4.76
C ASP A 110 -8.93 4.78 -3.71
N GLU A 111 -9.90 4.94 -2.78
CA GLU A 111 -10.17 3.92 -1.74
C GLU A 111 -10.72 2.60 -2.31
N ASP A 112 -11.09 2.56 -3.59
CA ASP A 112 -11.64 1.38 -4.28
C ASP A 112 -10.57 0.56 -5.03
N GLU A 113 -9.26 0.80 -4.76
CA GLU A 113 -8.14 0.07 -5.35
C GLU A 113 -7.35 -0.73 -4.30
N ASP A 114 -6.77 -1.85 -4.72
CA ASP A 114 -5.88 -2.68 -3.90
C ASP A 114 -4.43 -2.19 -3.98
N ILE A 115 -4.04 -1.67 -5.13
CA ILE A 115 -2.74 -1.05 -5.39
C ILE A 115 -2.97 0.45 -5.50
N ILE A 116 -2.29 1.20 -4.64
CA ILE A 116 -2.40 2.66 -4.61
C ILE A 116 -1.20 3.24 -5.35
N HIS A 117 -1.47 4.19 -6.23
CA HIS A 117 -0.44 4.90 -6.97
C HIS A 117 -0.10 6.22 -6.29
N PHE A 118 1.19 6.49 -6.14
CA PHE A 118 1.68 7.81 -5.79
C PHE A 118 1.52 8.74 -6.98
N TYR A 119 0.95 9.90 -6.72
CA TYR A 119 0.90 11.02 -7.66
C TYR A 119 1.44 12.25 -6.95
N ALA A 120 2.24 13.06 -7.64
CA ALA A 120 2.79 14.31 -7.10
C ALA A 120 1.68 15.28 -6.67
N ASN A 121 0.64 15.35 -7.49
CA ASN A 121 -0.69 15.90 -7.20
C ASN A 121 -1.66 15.36 -8.28
N GLU A 122 -2.94 15.76 -8.24
CA GLU A 122 -3.97 15.24 -9.14
C GLU A 122 -3.65 15.41 -10.66
N ASN A 123 -2.70 16.26 -11.02
CA ASN A 123 -2.45 16.64 -12.43
C ASN A 123 -0.96 16.67 -12.82
N GLU A 124 -0.02 16.33 -11.92
CA GLU A 124 1.40 16.48 -12.21
C GLU A 124 2.17 15.19 -11.94
N TYR A 125 2.97 14.79 -12.93
CA TYR A 125 4.01 13.79 -12.75
C TYR A 125 5.23 14.47 -12.16
N GLY A 126 5.88 13.82 -11.22
CA GLY A 126 7.09 14.35 -10.57
C GLY A 126 8.06 13.25 -10.23
N GLU A 127 9.28 13.65 -9.98
CA GLU A 127 10.34 12.79 -9.47
C GLU A 127 10.76 13.29 -8.08
N GLY A 128 11.03 12.40 -7.16
CA GLY A 128 11.46 12.76 -5.83
C GLY A 128 11.07 11.72 -4.78
N ILE A 129 10.84 12.17 -3.56
CA ILE A 129 10.42 11.30 -2.46
C ILE A 129 8.97 11.57 -2.09
N MET A 130 8.19 10.50 -2.03
CA MET A 130 6.80 10.51 -1.56
C MET A 130 6.65 9.68 -0.29
N TYR A 131 5.78 10.16 0.58
CA TYR A 131 5.34 9.43 1.76
C TYR A 131 3.88 9.02 1.62
N ALA A 132 3.58 7.82 2.11
CA ALA A 132 2.22 7.35 2.36
C ALA A 132 2.08 6.92 3.81
N GLN A 133 1.04 7.36 4.51
CA GLN A 133 0.73 6.88 5.85
C GLN A 133 -0.69 6.37 5.97
N THR A 134 -0.87 5.39 6.84
CA THR A 134 -2.16 4.91 7.32
C THR A 134 -2.09 4.66 8.82
N PHE A 135 -3.22 4.79 9.50
CA PHE A 135 -3.34 4.44 10.91
C PHE A 135 -4.17 3.18 11.05
N ILE A 136 -3.71 2.28 11.93
CA ILE A 136 -4.24 0.92 12.08
C ILE A 136 -4.70 0.74 13.52
N GLU A 137 -6.00 0.54 13.71
CA GLU A 137 -6.54 0.15 15.01
C GLU A 137 -6.49 -1.37 15.15
N SER A 138 -5.74 -1.84 16.15
CA SER A 138 -5.70 -3.25 16.55
C SER A 138 -6.43 -3.44 17.88
N PRO A 139 -7.35 -4.42 18.01
CA PRO A 139 -8.08 -4.67 19.26
C PRO A 139 -7.21 -5.22 20.38
N ASP A 140 -6.04 -5.78 20.05
CA ASP A 140 -5.08 -6.36 20.99
C ASP A 140 -3.63 -6.21 20.50
N ASP A 141 -2.68 -6.59 21.39
CA ASP A 141 -1.29 -6.78 21.01
C ASP A 141 -1.13 -8.08 20.24
N ARG A 142 -0.68 -8.01 19.00
CA ARG A 142 -0.53 -9.20 18.15
C ARG A 142 0.67 -9.14 17.23
N THR A 143 1.22 -10.31 16.96
CA THR A 143 2.21 -10.48 15.89
C THR A 143 1.50 -10.78 14.59
N VAL A 144 1.87 -10.08 13.52
CA VAL A 144 1.26 -10.17 12.20
C VAL A 144 2.33 -10.28 11.11
N LEU A 145 1.96 -10.83 9.97
CA LEU A 145 2.73 -10.72 8.74
C LEU A 145 2.24 -9.48 7.99
N LEU A 146 3.16 -8.59 7.66
CA LEU A 146 2.95 -7.45 6.79
C LEU A 146 3.57 -7.77 5.43
N GLU A 147 2.72 -7.89 4.42
CA GLU A 147 3.12 -8.03 3.02
C GLU A 147 3.16 -6.64 2.40
N LEU A 148 4.32 -6.25 1.88
CA LEU A 148 4.55 -4.96 1.22
C LEU A 148 4.95 -5.17 -0.23
N GLY A 149 4.60 -4.20 -1.07
CA GLY A 149 5.06 -4.08 -2.44
C GLY A 149 5.26 -2.61 -2.80
N SER A 150 6.29 -2.34 -3.58
CA SER A 150 6.52 -1.03 -4.21
C SER A 150 7.15 -1.24 -5.58
N SER A 151 6.83 -0.36 -6.52
CA SER A 151 7.45 -0.37 -7.86
C SER A 151 8.74 0.47 -7.92
N SER A 152 9.19 1.00 -6.80
CA SER A 152 10.43 1.77 -6.67
C SER A 152 11.11 1.46 -5.35
N GLU A 153 12.32 1.93 -5.17
CA GLU A 153 13.02 1.87 -3.87
C GLU A 153 12.17 2.48 -2.76
N PHE A 154 12.17 1.83 -1.60
CA PHE A 154 11.35 2.29 -0.48
C PHE A 154 11.87 1.90 0.89
N LYS A 155 11.39 2.61 1.90
CA LYS A 155 11.45 2.26 3.32
C LYS A 155 10.05 2.15 3.89
N ALA A 156 9.88 1.26 4.86
CA ALA A 156 8.66 1.16 5.65
C ALA A 156 8.96 1.31 7.13
N PHE A 157 8.08 2.03 7.83
CA PHE A 157 8.18 2.28 9.26
C PHE A 157 6.88 1.85 9.94
N LEU A 158 6.99 1.20 11.08
CA LEU A 158 5.85 0.91 11.95
C LEU A 158 6.06 1.58 13.30
N ASN A 159 5.14 2.48 13.67
CA ASN A 159 5.24 3.31 14.87
C ASN A 159 6.60 4.03 14.95
N ASP A 160 7.02 4.61 13.81
CA ASP A 160 8.24 5.39 13.61
C ASP A 160 9.56 4.60 13.66
N VAL A 161 9.49 3.26 13.71
CA VAL A 161 10.66 2.37 13.62
C VAL A 161 10.75 1.80 12.21
N GLU A 162 11.90 1.94 11.54
CA GLU A 162 12.18 1.32 10.25
C GLU A 162 12.10 -0.21 10.37
N ILE A 163 11.25 -0.84 9.55
CA ILE A 163 11.03 -2.29 9.55
C ILE A 163 11.47 -2.96 8.25
N VAL A 164 11.54 -2.20 7.16
CA VAL A 164 11.97 -2.66 5.84
C VAL A 164 12.67 -1.55 5.12
N ARG A 165 13.72 -1.92 4.40
CA ARG A 165 14.37 -1.11 3.36
C ARG A 165 14.54 -1.99 2.12
N SER A 166 14.17 -1.50 0.96
CA SER A 166 14.44 -2.11 -0.33
C SER A 166 15.19 -1.15 -1.21
N SER A 167 16.21 -1.67 -1.89
CA SER A 167 16.97 -0.98 -2.95
C SER A 167 16.64 -1.55 -4.33
N ASP A 168 15.57 -2.33 -4.45
CA ASP A 168 15.24 -3.01 -5.69
C ASP A 168 14.23 -2.17 -6.48
N GLU A 169 14.59 -1.80 -7.70
CA GLU A 169 13.70 -1.24 -8.71
C GLU A 169 12.99 -2.37 -9.46
N TYR A 170 11.91 -2.89 -8.93
CA TYR A 170 11.14 -3.92 -9.61
C TYR A 170 9.70 -3.50 -9.86
N ILE A 171 9.10 -4.15 -10.87
CA ILE A 171 7.66 -4.11 -11.08
C ILE A 171 7.00 -4.55 -9.78
N ASN A 172 6.09 -3.72 -9.26
CA ASN A 172 5.38 -3.99 -8.02
C ASN A 172 4.70 -5.37 -8.07
N GLU A 173 5.33 -6.35 -7.46
CA GLU A 173 4.73 -7.65 -7.22
C GLU A 173 4.15 -7.66 -5.81
N ILE A 174 2.88 -7.99 -5.71
CA ILE A 174 2.19 -8.11 -4.44
C ILE A 174 2.93 -9.12 -3.56
N GLY A 175 3.32 -8.68 -2.36
CA GLY A 175 3.93 -9.57 -1.38
C GLY A 175 5.41 -9.89 -1.60
N ASN A 176 6.16 -9.08 -2.36
CA ASN A 176 7.60 -9.25 -2.52
C ASN A 176 8.35 -9.13 -1.19
N TYR A 177 7.84 -8.28 -0.28
CA TYR A 177 8.43 -8.06 1.03
C TYR A 177 7.48 -8.57 2.10
N LEU A 178 7.91 -9.59 2.82
CA LEU A 178 7.16 -10.19 3.91
C LEU A 178 7.91 -9.97 5.21
N VAL A 179 7.30 -9.20 6.11
CA VAL A 179 7.91 -8.84 7.39
C VAL A 179 6.99 -9.25 8.54
N LYS A 180 7.58 -9.89 9.56
CA LYS A 180 6.88 -10.20 10.80
C LYS A 180 7.00 -9.01 11.74
N VAL A 181 5.86 -8.40 12.08
CA VAL A 181 5.81 -7.19 12.91
C VAL A 181 4.84 -7.36 14.07
N LYS A 182 4.97 -6.51 15.10
CA LYS A 182 4.09 -6.48 16.24
C LYS A 182 3.22 -5.22 16.21
N LEU A 183 1.91 -5.39 16.05
CA LEU A 183 0.93 -4.35 16.31
C LEU A 183 0.69 -4.24 17.81
N SER A 184 0.65 -3.02 18.33
CA SER A 184 0.22 -2.75 19.69
C SER A 184 -1.30 -2.62 19.73
N LYS A 185 -1.91 -2.98 20.85
CA LYS A 185 -3.33 -2.68 21.09
C LYS A 185 -3.58 -1.17 20.95
N GLY A 186 -4.64 -0.83 20.23
CA GLY A 186 -4.98 0.56 19.90
C GLY A 186 -4.37 0.98 18.56
N MET A 187 -3.96 2.24 18.47
CA MET A 187 -3.49 2.82 17.21
C MET A 187 -2.04 2.53 16.92
N ASN A 188 -1.77 2.17 15.68
CA ASN A 188 -0.44 2.03 15.10
C ASN A 188 -0.36 2.89 13.84
N ARG A 189 0.83 3.36 13.48
CA ARG A 189 1.11 4.08 12.24
C ARG A 189 1.98 3.21 11.33
N LEU A 190 1.51 2.95 10.11
CA LEU A 190 2.35 2.46 9.03
C LEU A 190 2.70 3.64 8.13
N LEU A 191 3.99 3.86 7.92
CA LEU A 191 4.51 4.88 7.03
C LEU A 191 5.37 4.21 5.96
N LEU A 192 5.12 4.55 4.71
CA LEU A 192 5.96 4.19 3.57
C LEU A 192 6.63 5.45 3.05
N LYS A 193 7.90 5.36 2.75
CA LYS A 193 8.72 6.36 2.08
C LYS A 193 9.25 5.72 0.81
N SER A 194 8.95 6.27 -0.35
CA SER A 194 9.36 5.69 -1.63
C SER A 194 9.84 6.77 -2.60
N GLU A 195 10.72 6.37 -3.47
CA GLU A 195 10.99 7.18 -4.65
C GLU A 195 9.74 7.25 -5.52
N LEU A 196 9.46 8.46 -6.00
CA LEU A 196 8.50 8.70 -7.06
C LEU A 196 9.27 8.87 -8.36
N ASN A 197 9.06 7.92 -9.25
CA ASN A 197 9.62 7.96 -10.60
C ASN A 197 8.43 7.93 -11.59
N ASN A 198 7.90 9.12 -11.91
CA ASN A 198 6.67 9.36 -12.68
C ASN A 198 5.40 8.75 -12.06
N SER A 199 5.38 7.48 -11.73
CA SER A 199 4.26 6.78 -11.08
C SER A 199 4.80 5.61 -10.29
N THR A 200 4.69 5.67 -8.98
CA THR A 200 5.08 4.58 -8.08
C THR A 200 3.83 3.97 -7.48
N ALA A 201 3.69 2.66 -7.62
CA ALA A 201 2.63 1.90 -7.01
C ALA A 201 3.07 1.32 -5.68
N ILE A 202 2.19 1.32 -4.69
CA ILE A 202 2.40 0.70 -3.38
C ILE A 202 1.29 -0.29 -3.06
N PHE A 203 1.62 -1.28 -2.26
CA PHE A 203 0.70 -2.29 -1.73
C PHE A 203 1.07 -2.60 -0.29
N ALA A 204 0.07 -2.77 0.58
CA ALA A 204 0.26 -3.24 1.95
C ALA A 204 -0.91 -4.12 2.38
N LEU A 205 -0.61 -5.18 3.11
CA LEU A 205 -1.58 -6.18 3.53
C LEU A 205 -1.15 -6.84 4.84
N PHE A 206 -2.08 -6.98 5.79
CA PHE A 206 -1.85 -7.66 7.06
C PHE A 206 -2.52 -9.02 7.09
N SER A 207 -1.78 -10.04 7.55
CA SER A 207 -2.28 -11.41 7.72
C SER A 207 -1.68 -12.09 8.96
N ASP A 208 -2.29 -13.19 9.37
CA ASP A 208 -1.69 -14.09 10.36
C ASP A 208 -0.57 -14.95 9.72
N GLU A 209 0.10 -15.77 10.53
CA GLU A 209 1.17 -16.67 10.05
C GLU A 209 0.67 -17.75 9.06
N LYS A 210 -0.63 -18.01 9.02
CA LYS A 210 -1.27 -18.91 8.05
C LYS A 210 -1.80 -18.18 6.82
N LYS A 211 -1.48 -16.87 6.71
CA LYS A 211 -1.97 -15.97 5.66
C LYS A 211 -3.50 -15.74 5.65
N ASN A 212 -4.17 -15.98 6.77
CA ASN A 212 -5.55 -15.55 6.92
C ASN A 212 -5.62 -14.05 7.13
N ARG A 213 -6.64 -13.41 6.54
CA ARG A 213 -6.85 -11.97 6.66
C ARG A 213 -7.50 -11.61 7.99
N PHE A 214 -7.08 -10.49 8.56
CA PHE A 214 -7.74 -9.92 9.72
C PHE A 214 -9.00 -9.18 9.29
N THR A 215 -10.12 -9.45 9.94
CA THR A 215 -11.39 -8.76 9.71
C THR A 215 -11.68 -7.72 10.78
N ASP A 216 -10.86 -7.65 11.81
CA ASP A 216 -10.99 -6.81 13.00
C ASP A 216 -9.99 -5.64 13.05
N LEU A 217 -9.06 -5.55 12.10
CA LEU A 217 -8.24 -4.38 11.91
C LEU A 217 -9.03 -3.29 11.18
N LYS A 218 -8.92 -2.05 11.66
CA LYS A 218 -9.51 -0.89 10.99
C LYS A 218 -8.42 0.05 10.52
N TYR A 219 -8.62 0.64 9.34
CA TYR A 219 -7.67 1.55 8.73
C TYR A 219 -8.25 2.97 8.65
N TYR A 220 -7.40 3.98 8.84
CA TYR A 220 -7.80 5.40 8.81
C TYR A 220 -6.82 6.20 7.96
N ASN A 221 -7.37 7.07 7.11
CA ASN A 221 -6.65 8.07 6.32
C ASN A 221 -6.73 9.46 6.96
N THR A 222 -6.89 9.54 8.26
CA THR A 222 -6.83 10.75 9.07
C THR A 222 -5.97 10.49 10.28
N TYR A 223 -5.24 11.52 10.73
CA TYR A 223 -4.38 11.38 11.91
C TYR A 223 -5.13 10.76 13.08
N GLN A 224 -4.51 9.74 13.66
CA GLN A 224 -4.92 9.09 14.90
C GLN A 224 -3.77 9.17 15.90
N ASN A 225 -4.09 9.39 17.18
CA ASN A 225 -3.08 9.42 18.22
C ASN A 225 -2.54 7.99 18.47
N TYR A 226 -1.28 7.76 18.19
CA TYR A 226 -0.57 6.50 18.36
C TYR A 226 0.63 6.70 19.28
N GLN A 227 1.25 5.61 19.71
CA GLN A 227 2.47 5.66 20.52
C GLN A 227 3.69 5.36 19.61
N PRO A 228 4.55 6.37 19.35
CA PRO A 228 5.82 6.15 18.68
C PRO A 228 6.67 5.14 19.48
N LYS A 229 7.41 4.30 18.77
CA LYS A 229 8.41 3.44 19.39
C LYS A 229 9.78 4.03 19.10
N THR A 230 10.61 4.08 20.10
CA THR A 230 12.06 4.32 19.93
C THR A 230 12.75 2.98 19.77
N LEU A 231 13.75 2.89 18.90
CA LEU A 231 14.68 1.77 18.92
C LEU A 231 15.26 1.74 20.34
N GLN A 232 14.97 0.70 21.12
CA GLN A 232 15.75 0.43 22.32
C GLN A 232 17.12 -0.04 21.81
N GLU A 233 18.17 0.73 22.21
CA GLU A 233 19.57 0.37 21.99
C GLU A 233 19.89 -1.01 22.58
#